data_c755d7cb8cb51ff7dd5aac606c1dbefb
#
_entry.id   c755d7cb8cb51ff7dd5aac606c1dbefb
#
_cell.length_a   1.000
_cell.length_b   1.000
_cell.length_c   1.000
_cell.angle_alpha   90.00
_cell.angle_beta   90.00
_cell.angle_gamma   90.00
#
_symmetry.space_group_name_H-M   'P 1'
#
loop_
_entity.id
_entity.type
_entity.pdbx_description
1 polymer ?
#
loop_
_entity_poly.entity_id
_entity_poly.type
_entity_poly.pdbx_seq_one_letter_code
_entity_poly.pdbx_strand_id
1 'polypeptide(L)'
;METKSLRVYLLDDQSILRAGFRSLLKEADGFEVVGDSGDARTAVGEIAQLRPDVVLLDITMPGLSGIDAIPMIRRDCPRTRIVMLTHHEGQSFVDQALKAGADGYLSKDSDPEELVLALRSVHRGDAYVSPKVSGGLVNQVRGGPSGTGPEGTGIASLTPREREVFQLLAIGKSNKEVAHTLGLSLSTAKKHRENLQRKLRMGSAAELARLAIREGLLNS
;
A
#
# COMPACT_ATOMS: atom_id res chain seq x y z
N MET A 1 -36.80 1.98 -5.67
CA MET A 1 -35.65 2.91 -5.64
C MET A 1 -34.42 2.06 -5.98
N GLU A 2 -33.82 2.26 -7.12
CA GLU A 2 -32.55 1.59 -7.44
C GLU A 2 -31.49 2.06 -6.40
N THR A 3 -31.06 1.17 -5.54
CA THR A 3 -29.94 1.43 -4.65
C THR A 3 -28.69 1.58 -5.51
N LYS A 4 -28.18 2.80 -5.61
CA LYS A 4 -26.96 3.08 -6.38
C LYS A 4 -25.83 2.20 -5.85
N SER A 5 -25.26 1.35 -6.73
CA SER A 5 -24.13 0.49 -6.37
C SER A 5 -22.92 1.30 -5.95
N LEU A 6 -22.21 0.81 -4.93
CA LEU A 6 -20.93 1.36 -4.47
C LEU A 6 -19.85 1.04 -5.50
N ARG A 7 -19.27 2.07 -6.09
CA ARG A 7 -18.29 1.96 -7.17
C ARG A 7 -16.89 1.76 -6.59
N VAL A 8 -16.29 0.60 -6.87
CA VAL A 8 -14.98 0.20 -6.33
C VAL A 8 -13.95 0.14 -7.45
N TYR A 9 -12.75 0.68 -7.21
CA TYR A 9 -11.58 0.50 -8.05
C TYR A 9 -10.57 -0.40 -7.33
N LEU A 10 -9.99 -1.39 -8.03
CA LEU A 10 -9.05 -2.35 -7.47
C LEU A 10 -7.63 -2.03 -7.93
N LEU A 11 -6.72 -1.82 -6.99
CA LEU A 11 -5.31 -1.54 -7.28
C LEU A 11 -4.40 -2.50 -6.50
N ASP A 12 -3.88 -3.50 -7.21
CA ASP A 12 -3.04 -4.57 -6.66
C ASP A 12 -2.20 -5.14 -7.81
N ASP A 13 -0.92 -5.42 -7.63
CA ASP A 13 -0.07 -5.96 -8.70
C ASP A 13 -0.38 -7.44 -9.02
N GLN A 14 -1.00 -8.17 -8.10
CA GLN A 14 -1.35 -9.58 -8.25
C GLN A 14 -2.69 -9.74 -9.01
N SER A 15 -2.61 -10.12 -10.28
CA SER A 15 -3.81 -10.28 -11.15
C SER A 15 -4.82 -11.29 -10.63
N ILE A 16 -4.36 -12.37 -9.95
CA ILE A 16 -5.22 -13.39 -9.35
C ILE A 16 -6.06 -12.80 -8.22
N LEU A 17 -5.45 -11.97 -7.36
CA LEU A 17 -6.18 -11.31 -6.26
C LEU A 17 -7.21 -10.31 -6.81
N ARG A 18 -6.83 -9.51 -7.81
CA ARG A 18 -7.80 -8.61 -8.46
C ARG A 18 -8.99 -9.36 -9.03
N ALA A 19 -8.76 -10.49 -9.71
CA ALA A 19 -9.83 -11.34 -10.25
C ALA A 19 -10.71 -11.91 -9.12
N GLY A 20 -10.11 -12.36 -8.01
CA GLY A 20 -10.82 -12.85 -6.82
C GLY A 20 -11.71 -11.78 -6.19
N PHE A 21 -11.18 -10.58 -5.93
CA PHE A 21 -11.96 -9.47 -5.37
C PHE A 21 -13.07 -9.01 -6.31
N ARG A 22 -12.82 -9.00 -7.64
CA ARG A 22 -13.86 -8.71 -8.62
C ARG A 22 -15.00 -9.72 -8.56
N SER A 23 -14.71 -11.02 -8.47
CA SER A 23 -15.72 -12.08 -8.35
C SER A 23 -16.52 -11.92 -7.06
N LEU A 24 -15.83 -11.74 -5.94
CA LEU A 24 -16.43 -11.55 -4.61
C LEU A 24 -17.38 -10.35 -4.59
N LEU A 25 -16.94 -9.20 -5.09
CA LEU A 25 -17.75 -7.98 -5.10
C LEU A 25 -18.91 -8.05 -6.11
N LYS A 26 -18.80 -8.87 -7.16
CA LYS A 26 -19.90 -9.13 -8.10
C LYS A 26 -21.00 -9.99 -7.46
N GLU A 27 -20.63 -10.92 -6.57
CA GLU A 27 -21.56 -11.76 -5.83
C GLU A 27 -22.21 -11.02 -4.66
N ALA A 28 -21.53 -10.00 -4.13
CA ALA A 28 -22.06 -9.16 -3.04
C ALA A 28 -23.00 -8.08 -3.62
N ASP A 29 -24.22 -8.00 -3.07
CA ASP A 29 -25.20 -7.01 -3.51
C ASP A 29 -24.73 -5.57 -3.27
N GLY A 30 -24.98 -4.71 -4.26
CA GLY A 30 -24.77 -3.27 -4.14
C GLY A 30 -23.33 -2.81 -4.38
N PHE A 31 -22.50 -3.60 -5.06
CA PHE A 31 -21.16 -3.21 -5.50
C PHE A 31 -21.01 -3.25 -7.03
N GLU A 32 -20.15 -2.37 -7.53
CA GLU A 32 -19.73 -2.33 -8.94
C GLU A 32 -18.21 -2.09 -9.00
N VAL A 33 -17.45 -3.03 -9.58
CA VAL A 33 -16.02 -2.82 -9.86
C VAL A 33 -15.90 -2.05 -11.17
N VAL A 34 -15.56 -0.76 -11.07
CA VAL A 34 -15.50 0.18 -12.20
C VAL A 34 -14.17 0.18 -12.93
N GLY A 35 -13.13 -0.42 -12.37
CA GLY A 35 -11.83 -0.57 -12.98
C GLY A 35 -10.86 -1.31 -12.09
N ASP A 36 -9.73 -1.74 -12.65
CA ASP A 36 -8.62 -2.33 -11.90
C ASP A 36 -7.29 -2.12 -12.61
N SER A 37 -6.20 -2.05 -11.85
CA SER A 37 -4.85 -1.95 -12.38
C SER A 37 -3.83 -2.68 -11.49
N GLY A 38 -2.75 -3.14 -12.11
CA GLY A 38 -1.57 -3.64 -11.39
C GLY A 38 -0.45 -2.62 -11.24
N ASP A 39 -0.63 -1.41 -11.79
CA ASP A 39 0.36 -0.33 -11.77
C ASP A 39 -0.23 0.95 -11.19
N ALA A 40 0.40 1.45 -10.12
CA ALA A 40 -0.13 2.59 -9.38
C ALA A 40 -0.08 3.91 -10.18
N ARG A 41 0.88 4.09 -11.08
CA ARG A 41 0.98 5.32 -11.89
C ARG A 41 -0.14 5.40 -12.90
N THR A 42 -0.45 4.29 -13.57
CA THR A 42 -1.59 4.14 -14.48
C THR A 42 -2.90 4.35 -13.73
N ALA A 43 -3.05 3.67 -12.58
CA ALA A 43 -4.26 3.71 -11.76
C ALA A 43 -4.64 5.11 -11.30
N VAL A 44 -3.68 5.96 -10.91
CA VAL A 44 -3.98 7.34 -10.47
C VAL A 44 -4.73 8.11 -11.56
N GLY A 45 -4.31 7.97 -12.83
CA GLY A 45 -4.97 8.61 -13.96
C GLY A 45 -6.38 8.06 -14.22
N GLU A 46 -6.56 6.74 -14.13
CA GLU A 46 -7.86 6.08 -14.32
C GLU A 46 -8.83 6.41 -13.18
N ILE A 47 -8.36 6.43 -11.93
CA ILE A 47 -9.15 6.83 -10.75
C ILE A 47 -9.65 8.27 -10.89
N ALA A 48 -8.80 9.18 -11.38
CA ALA A 48 -9.18 10.57 -11.61
C ALA A 48 -10.31 10.72 -12.65
N GLN A 49 -10.35 9.84 -13.66
CA GLN A 49 -11.40 9.81 -14.68
C GLN A 49 -12.67 9.12 -14.18
N LEU A 50 -12.52 7.95 -13.58
CA LEU A 50 -13.65 7.11 -13.16
C LEU A 50 -14.32 7.60 -11.88
N ARG A 51 -13.60 8.31 -11.01
CA ARG A 51 -14.08 8.83 -9.71
C ARG A 51 -14.86 7.78 -8.93
N PRO A 52 -14.21 6.65 -8.55
CA PRO A 52 -14.85 5.62 -7.76
C PRO A 52 -15.23 6.15 -6.36
N ASP A 53 -16.21 5.51 -5.71
CA ASP A 53 -16.55 5.82 -4.33
C ASP A 53 -15.44 5.33 -3.38
N VAL A 54 -14.88 4.14 -3.65
CA VAL A 54 -13.79 3.53 -2.86
C VAL A 54 -12.70 2.98 -3.78
N VAL A 55 -11.45 3.16 -3.39
CA VAL A 55 -10.27 2.47 -3.95
C VAL A 55 -9.81 1.43 -2.94
N LEU A 56 -9.72 0.18 -3.37
CA LEU A 56 -9.09 -0.91 -2.64
C LEU A 56 -7.63 -0.99 -3.12
N LEU A 57 -6.68 -0.71 -2.24
CA LEU A 57 -5.31 -0.36 -2.61
C LEU A 57 -4.30 -1.25 -1.88
N ASP A 58 -3.54 -2.04 -2.65
CA ASP A 58 -2.39 -2.77 -2.07
C ASP A 58 -1.27 -1.83 -1.67
N ILE A 59 -0.60 -2.15 -0.56
CA ILE A 59 0.58 -1.42 -0.08
C ILE A 59 1.78 -1.72 -0.96
N THR A 60 2.00 -3.01 -1.26
CA THR A 60 3.24 -3.50 -1.85
C THR A 60 3.09 -3.68 -3.35
N MET A 61 3.44 -2.64 -4.10
CA MET A 61 3.43 -2.69 -5.56
C MET A 61 4.79 -2.29 -6.13
N PRO A 62 5.21 -2.86 -7.27
CA PRO A 62 6.43 -2.45 -7.95
C PRO A 62 6.40 -0.98 -8.36
N GLY A 63 7.50 -0.28 -8.16
CA GLY A 63 7.62 1.12 -8.53
C GLY A 63 6.99 2.06 -7.50
N LEU A 64 5.80 2.58 -7.76
CA LEU A 64 5.08 3.45 -6.82
C LEU A 64 4.30 2.60 -5.82
N SER A 65 4.62 2.68 -4.53
CA SER A 65 3.89 1.97 -3.49
C SER A 65 2.47 2.52 -3.31
N GLY A 66 1.56 1.66 -2.79
CA GLY A 66 0.19 2.11 -2.52
C GLY A 66 0.14 3.30 -1.55
N ILE A 67 0.95 3.29 -0.50
CA ILE A 67 1.00 4.41 0.46
C ILE A 67 1.41 5.72 -0.24
N ASP A 68 2.37 5.66 -1.15
CA ASP A 68 2.84 6.84 -1.88
C ASP A 68 1.85 7.31 -2.97
N ALA A 69 0.92 6.43 -3.41
CA ALA A 69 -0.16 6.78 -4.31
C ALA A 69 -1.30 7.56 -3.62
N ILE A 70 -1.50 7.39 -2.29
CA ILE A 70 -2.60 8.02 -1.54
C ILE A 70 -2.64 9.55 -1.74
N PRO A 71 -1.55 10.31 -1.53
CA PRO A 71 -1.58 11.76 -1.71
C PRO A 71 -1.95 12.19 -3.13
N MET A 72 -1.57 11.40 -4.14
CA MET A 72 -1.91 11.67 -5.54
C MET A 72 -3.40 11.48 -5.79
N ILE A 73 -3.98 10.37 -5.30
CA ILE A 73 -5.41 10.09 -5.38
C ILE A 73 -6.21 11.17 -4.62
N ARG A 74 -5.78 11.54 -3.43
CA ARG A 74 -6.44 12.57 -2.60
C ARG A 74 -6.47 13.93 -3.26
N ARG A 75 -5.40 14.32 -3.95
CA ARG A 75 -5.33 15.59 -4.68
C ARG A 75 -6.38 15.67 -5.79
N ASP A 76 -6.51 14.59 -6.58
CA ASP A 76 -7.34 14.60 -7.78
C ASP A 76 -8.78 14.10 -7.48
N CYS A 77 -8.95 13.27 -6.45
CA CYS A 77 -10.22 12.68 -6.02
C CYS A 77 -10.42 12.77 -4.50
N PRO A 78 -10.63 13.97 -3.91
CA PRO A 78 -10.68 14.15 -2.45
C PRO A 78 -11.86 13.45 -1.77
N ARG A 79 -12.91 13.08 -2.52
CA ARG A 79 -14.09 12.37 -1.99
C ARG A 79 -13.98 10.85 -2.05
N THR A 80 -13.09 10.32 -2.89
CA THR A 80 -12.87 8.87 -3.00
C THR A 80 -12.30 8.35 -1.69
N ARG A 81 -12.89 7.31 -1.13
CA ARG A 81 -12.40 6.62 0.06
C ARG A 81 -11.28 5.66 -0.31
N ILE A 82 -10.33 5.46 0.60
CA ILE A 82 -9.17 4.60 0.35
C ILE A 82 -9.08 3.56 1.46
N VAL A 83 -9.19 2.27 1.07
CA VAL A 83 -8.98 1.12 1.95
C VAL A 83 -7.69 0.44 1.53
N MET A 84 -6.72 0.40 2.44
CA MET A 84 -5.48 -0.34 2.21
C MET A 84 -5.71 -1.83 2.37
N LEU A 85 -5.17 -2.61 1.43
CA LEU A 85 -5.06 -4.07 1.51
C LEU A 85 -3.62 -4.46 1.77
N THR A 86 -3.40 -5.42 2.66
CA THR A 86 -2.04 -5.82 3.00
C THR A 86 -1.97 -7.23 3.58
N HIS A 87 -0.85 -7.93 3.31
CA HIS A 87 -0.44 -9.08 4.11
C HIS A 87 0.35 -8.66 5.37
N HIS A 88 0.61 -7.35 5.54
CA HIS A 88 1.47 -6.85 6.61
C HIS A 88 0.65 -6.37 7.80
N GLU A 89 0.90 -6.97 8.95
CA GLU A 89 0.33 -6.56 10.23
C GLU A 89 1.26 -5.56 10.95
N GLY A 90 2.33 -5.11 10.27
CA GLY A 90 3.34 -4.22 10.83
C GLY A 90 2.77 -2.82 11.14
N GLN A 91 2.82 -2.43 12.41
CA GLN A 91 2.30 -1.14 12.93
C GLN A 91 2.78 0.07 12.12
N SER A 92 4.04 0.06 11.67
CA SER A 92 4.63 1.19 10.91
C SER A 92 3.92 1.46 9.58
N PHE A 93 3.39 0.45 8.91
CA PHE A 93 2.65 0.61 7.66
C PHE A 93 1.25 1.16 7.90
N VAL A 94 0.59 0.72 8.98
CA VAL A 94 -0.72 1.25 9.38
C VAL A 94 -0.61 2.75 9.66
N ASP A 95 0.37 3.14 10.50
CA ASP A 95 0.60 4.55 10.86
C ASP A 95 0.91 5.40 9.62
N GLN A 96 1.73 4.90 8.69
CA GLN A 96 2.05 5.60 7.46
C GLN A 96 0.82 5.76 6.56
N ALA A 97 0.03 4.70 6.37
CA ALA A 97 -1.17 4.74 5.54
C ALA A 97 -2.21 5.72 6.10
N LEU A 98 -2.46 5.69 7.41
CA LEU A 98 -3.38 6.61 8.07
C LEU A 98 -2.89 8.06 7.98
N LYS A 99 -1.60 8.32 8.23
CA LYS A 99 -0.99 9.65 8.07
C LYS A 99 -1.04 10.16 6.62
N ALA A 100 -0.94 9.25 5.64
CA ALA A 100 -1.08 9.59 4.23
C ALA A 100 -2.53 9.89 3.81
N GLY A 101 -3.51 9.50 4.64
CA GLY A 101 -4.93 9.78 4.42
C GLY A 101 -5.75 8.57 3.98
N ALA A 102 -5.36 7.33 4.32
CA ALA A 102 -6.21 6.16 4.18
C ALA A 102 -7.41 6.24 5.13
N ASP A 103 -8.59 5.81 4.68
CA ASP A 103 -9.82 5.74 5.48
C ASP A 103 -9.98 4.36 6.15
N GLY A 104 -9.35 3.33 5.58
CA GLY A 104 -9.43 1.98 6.11
C GLY A 104 -8.16 1.17 5.90
N TYR A 105 -8.02 0.11 6.70
CA TYR A 105 -6.91 -0.82 6.63
C TYR A 105 -7.40 -2.25 6.87
N LEU A 106 -7.19 -3.13 5.88
CA LEU A 106 -7.69 -4.49 5.87
C LEU A 106 -6.57 -5.48 5.55
N SER A 107 -6.55 -6.63 6.23
CA SER A 107 -5.67 -7.74 5.87
C SER A 107 -6.15 -8.41 4.58
N LYS A 108 -5.23 -8.81 3.68
CA LYS A 108 -5.55 -9.64 2.51
C LYS A 108 -6.04 -11.04 2.91
N ASP A 109 -5.75 -11.45 4.16
CA ASP A 109 -6.21 -12.71 4.75
C ASP A 109 -7.54 -12.57 5.52
N SER A 110 -8.24 -11.45 5.34
CA SER A 110 -9.57 -11.24 5.92
C SER A 110 -10.64 -12.02 5.14
N ASP A 111 -11.69 -12.39 5.86
CA ASP A 111 -12.84 -13.08 5.26
C ASP A 111 -13.60 -12.16 4.28
N PRO A 112 -14.28 -12.71 3.26
CA PRO A 112 -15.07 -11.94 2.29
C PRO A 112 -16.08 -10.97 2.92
N GLU A 113 -16.72 -11.38 4.00
CA GLU A 113 -17.70 -10.59 4.73
C GLU A 113 -17.04 -9.36 5.38
N GLU A 114 -15.80 -9.51 5.85
CA GLU A 114 -15.02 -8.41 6.43
C GLU A 114 -14.68 -7.35 5.39
N LEU A 115 -14.32 -7.76 4.16
CA LEU A 115 -14.10 -6.84 3.05
C LEU A 115 -15.36 -6.02 2.73
N VAL A 116 -16.51 -6.69 2.60
CA VAL A 116 -17.80 -6.02 2.33
C VAL A 116 -18.13 -5.04 3.45
N LEU A 117 -17.93 -5.44 4.70
CA LEU A 117 -18.15 -4.57 5.87
C LEU A 117 -17.24 -3.34 5.85
N ALA A 118 -15.94 -3.53 5.59
CA ALA A 118 -14.95 -2.47 5.51
C ALA A 118 -15.32 -1.43 4.43
N LEU A 119 -15.62 -1.88 3.21
CA LEU A 119 -16.00 -1.01 2.10
C LEU A 119 -17.27 -0.20 2.40
N ARG A 120 -18.29 -0.82 2.98
CA ARG A 120 -19.52 -0.13 3.39
C ARG A 120 -19.27 0.88 4.51
N SER A 121 -18.42 0.53 5.49
CA SER A 121 -18.09 1.42 6.61
C SER A 121 -17.37 2.68 6.12
N VAL A 122 -16.33 2.53 5.32
CA VAL A 122 -15.57 3.70 4.81
C VAL A 122 -16.41 4.55 3.85
N HIS A 123 -17.30 3.93 3.07
CA HIS A 123 -18.23 4.67 2.21
C HIS A 123 -19.18 5.58 3.01
N ARG A 124 -19.64 5.13 4.19
CA ARG A 124 -20.45 5.96 5.11
C ARG A 124 -19.65 7.07 5.79
N GLY A 125 -18.32 7.00 5.72
CA GLY A 125 -17.43 7.97 6.37
C GLY A 125 -16.82 7.47 7.68
N ASP A 126 -17.08 6.22 8.08
CA ASP A 126 -16.46 5.60 9.25
C ASP A 126 -15.05 5.14 8.91
N ALA A 127 -14.11 5.22 9.85
CA ALA A 127 -12.81 4.58 9.70
C ALA A 127 -12.95 3.07 9.97
N TYR A 128 -12.22 2.25 9.21
CA TYR A 128 -12.20 0.81 9.42
C TYR A 128 -10.77 0.27 9.55
N VAL A 129 -10.48 -0.43 10.63
CA VAL A 129 -9.22 -1.15 10.82
C VAL A 129 -9.53 -2.58 11.20
N SER A 130 -9.01 -3.52 10.41
CA SER A 130 -9.19 -4.96 10.67
C SER A 130 -8.76 -5.34 12.07
N PRO A 131 -9.53 -6.17 12.80
CA PRO A 131 -9.15 -6.68 14.12
C PRO A 131 -7.75 -7.33 14.12
N LYS A 132 -7.37 -8.04 13.05
CA LYS A 132 -6.05 -8.65 12.90
C LYS A 132 -4.91 -7.61 12.95
N VAL A 133 -5.18 -6.39 12.50
CA VAL A 133 -4.19 -5.30 12.41
C VAL A 133 -4.27 -4.36 13.63
N SER A 134 -5.45 -4.25 14.25
CA SER A 134 -5.70 -3.28 15.33
C SER A 134 -4.99 -3.59 16.65
N GLY A 135 -4.51 -4.83 16.86
CA GLY A 135 -3.83 -5.22 18.08
C GLY A 135 -2.62 -4.35 18.43
N GLY A 136 -1.85 -3.95 17.43
CA GLY A 136 -0.72 -3.03 17.58
C GLY A 136 -1.13 -1.61 17.96
N LEU A 137 -2.23 -1.08 17.36
CA LEU A 137 -2.76 0.26 17.66
C LEU A 137 -3.25 0.36 19.11
N VAL A 138 -3.96 -0.64 19.60
CA VAL A 138 -4.45 -0.68 20.99
C VAL A 138 -3.32 -0.68 22.00
N ASN A 139 -2.23 -1.41 21.74
CA ASN A 139 -1.06 -1.43 22.60
C ASN A 139 -0.36 -0.05 22.69
N GLN A 140 -0.33 0.68 21.59
CA GLN A 140 0.25 2.03 21.53
C GLN A 140 -0.58 3.03 22.35
N VAL A 141 -1.92 2.98 22.25
CA VAL A 141 -2.83 3.83 23.05
C VAL A 141 -2.73 3.51 24.55
N ARG A 142 -2.46 2.24 24.90
CA ARG A 142 -2.29 1.80 26.30
C ARG A 142 -0.91 2.09 26.88
N GLY A 143 0.00 2.75 26.16
CA GLY A 143 1.35 3.08 26.62
C GLY A 143 2.26 1.87 26.74
N GLY A 144 1.95 0.77 26.07
CA GLY A 144 2.85 -0.39 25.94
C GLY A 144 4.12 0.00 25.21
N PRO A 145 5.25 -0.73 25.42
CA PRO A 145 6.47 -0.46 24.69
C PRO A 145 6.18 -0.65 23.20
N SER A 146 6.12 0.46 22.46
CA SER A 146 6.11 0.44 21.02
C SER A 146 7.34 -0.35 20.57
N GLY A 147 7.16 -1.43 19.84
CA GLY A 147 8.27 -2.16 19.20
C GLY A 147 8.96 -1.34 18.11
N THR A 148 8.97 -0.03 18.25
CA THR A 148 9.64 0.93 17.40
C THR A 148 10.97 1.28 18.05
N GLY A 149 12.04 0.87 17.40
CA GLY A 149 13.29 1.61 17.54
C GLY A 149 13.05 3.10 17.28
N PRO A 150 14.01 3.98 17.63
CA PRO A 150 13.83 5.43 17.63
C PRO A 150 13.20 5.93 16.34
N GLU A 151 12.26 6.87 16.45
CA GLU A 151 11.54 7.49 15.34
C GLU A 151 12.51 7.81 14.20
N GLY A 152 12.26 7.24 13.01
CA GLY A 152 13.08 7.48 11.82
C GLY A 152 14.08 6.37 11.47
N THR A 153 14.04 5.18 12.06
CA THR A 153 14.87 4.03 11.65
C THR A 153 14.05 3.01 10.82
N GLY A 154 14.71 2.31 9.90
CA GLY A 154 14.09 1.30 9.04
C GLY A 154 13.43 1.89 7.78
N ILE A 155 12.57 1.08 7.13
CA ILE A 155 11.92 1.42 5.83
C ILE A 155 11.04 2.68 5.96
N ALA A 156 10.47 2.93 7.14
CA ALA A 156 9.67 4.13 7.42
C ALA A 156 10.46 5.45 7.22
N SER A 157 11.79 5.41 7.34
CA SER A 157 12.66 6.59 7.16
C SER A 157 12.96 6.91 5.69
N LEU A 158 12.62 6.00 4.76
CA LEU A 158 12.88 6.16 3.35
C LEU A 158 11.86 7.11 2.71
N THR A 159 12.35 8.00 1.86
CA THR A 159 11.48 8.77 0.95
C THR A 159 10.79 7.82 -0.05
N PRO A 160 9.68 8.23 -0.68
CA PRO A 160 9.02 7.43 -1.72
C PRO A 160 10.00 6.90 -2.76
N ARG A 161 10.90 7.74 -3.24
CA ARG A 161 11.89 7.38 -4.25
C ARG A 161 12.97 6.41 -3.73
N GLU A 162 13.41 6.57 -2.50
CA GLU A 162 14.32 5.63 -1.86
C GLU A 162 13.66 4.27 -1.61
N ARG A 163 12.36 4.24 -1.38
CA ARG A 163 11.57 3.01 -1.20
C ARG A 163 11.43 2.24 -2.52
N GLU A 164 11.14 2.91 -3.63
CA GLU A 164 11.16 2.31 -4.98
C GLU A 164 12.53 1.67 -5.28
N VAL A 165 13.61 2.41 -5.01
CA VAL A 165 14.98 1.91 -5.20
C VAL A 165 15.28 0.73 -4.27
N PHE A 166 14.84 0.78 -3.01
CA PHE A 166 14.99 -0.31 -2.04
C PHE A 166 14.32 -1.60 -2.54
N GLN A 167 13.08 -1.55 -2.99
CA GLN A 167 12.37 -2.72 -3.52
C GLN A 167 13.11 -3.39 -4.67
N LEU A 168 13.58 -2.61 -5.65
CA LEU A 168 14.34 -3.13 -6.79
C LEU A 168 15.68 -3.74 -6.38
N LEU A 169 16.39 -3.11 -5.44
CA LEU A 169 17.66 -3.65 -4.93
C LEU A 169 17.46 -4.91 -4.10
N ALA A 170 16.38 -5.01 -3.35
CA ALA A 170 16.06 -6.17 -2.52
C ALA A 170 15.77 -7.42 -3.36
N ILE A 171 15.20 -7.26 -4.57
CA ILE A 171 15.03 -8.35 -5.55
C ILE A 171 16.28 -8.59 -6.42
N GLY A 172 17.43 -8.01 -6.07
CA GLY A 172 18.71 -8.26 -6.72
C GLY A 172 18.98 -7.41 -7.96
N LYS A 173 18.19 -6.38 -8.26
CA LYS A 173 18.44 -5.51 -9.41
C LYS A 173 19.72 -4.68 -9.23
N SER A 174 20.52 -4.59 -10.30
CA SER A 174 21.70 -3.72 -10.35
C SER A 174 21.30 -2.24 -10.44
N ASN A 175 22.25 -1.33 -10.13
CA ASN A 175 22.01 0.11 -10.28
C ASN A 175 21.63 0.53 -11.71
N LYS A 176 22.09 -0.20 -12.75
CA LYS A 176 21.71 0.05 -14.14
C LYS A 176 20.24 -0.31 -14.39
N GLU A 177 19.81 -1.47 -13.90
CA GLU A 177 18.42 -1.91 -14.04
C GLU A 177 17.48 -1.01 -13.23
N VAL A 178 17.87 -0.61 -12.02
CA VAL A 178 17.13 0.37 -11.21
C VAL A 178 16.96 1.70 -11.96
N ALA A 179 18.05 2.22 -12.51
CA ALA A 179 18.03 3.45 -13.29
C ALA A 179 17.10 3.33 -14.50
N HIS A 180 17.19 2.23 -15.24
CA HIS A 180 16.32 1.97 -16.40
C HIS A 180 14.85 1.86 -16.00
N THR A 181 14.53 1.04 -14.99
CA THR A 181 13.14 0.80 -14.53
C THR A 181 12.48 2.09 -14.02
N LEU A 182 13.24 2.93 -13.33
CA LEU A 182 12.73 4.15 -12.72
C LEU A 182 12.89 5.42 -13.57
N GLY A 183 13.41 5.30 -14.80
CA GLY A 183 13.64 6.46 -15.67
C GLY A 183 14.68 7.45 -15.11
N LEU A 184 15.69 6.96 -14.41
CA LEU A 184 16.74 7.77 -13.77
C LEU A 184 18.07 7.69 -14.50
N SER A 185 18.95 8.68 -14.25
CA SER A 185 20.37 8.52 -14.58
C SER A 185 21.01 7.48 -13.64
N LEU A 186 22.06 6.80 -14.10
CA LEU A 186 22.82 5.85 -13.27
C LEU A 186 23.40 6.52 -12.02
N SER A 187 23.85 7.77 -12.13
CA SER A 187 24.37 8.54 -11.00
C SER A 187 23.27 8.84 -9.95
N THR A 188 22.07 9.15 -10.40
CA THR A 188 20.91 9.39 -9.52
C THR A 188 20.49 8.11 -8.80
N ALA A 189 20.42 6.97 -9.49
CA ALA A 189 20.12 5.68 -8.87
C ALA A 189 21.16 5.29 -7.80
N LYS A 190 22.46 5.50 -8.09
CA LYS A 190 23.54 5.29 -7.12
C LYS A 190 23.35 6.17 -5.87
N LYS A 191 23.06 7.45 -6.06
CA LYS A 191 22.84 8.39 -4.95
C LYS A 191 21.67 7.99 -4.06
N HIS A 192 20.54 7.55 -4.65
CA HIS A 192 19.42 7.01 -3.86
C HIS A 192 19.81 5.75 -3.09
N ARG A 193 20.57 4.83 -3.71
CA ARG A 193 21.10 3.65 -3.02
C ARG A 193 21.97 4.01 -1.83
N GLU A 194 22.92 4.93 -1.99
CA GLU A 194 23.79 5.39 -0.91
C GLU A 194 23.01 6.01 0.23
N ASN A 195 22.01 6.84 -0.08
CA ASN A 195 21.15 7.47 0.91
C ASN A 195 20.33 6.44 1.69
N LEU A 196 19.67 5.48 1.01
CA LEU A 196 18.87 4.45 1.68
C LEU A 196 19.76 3.51 2.52
N GLN A 197 20.95 3.13 2.02
CA GLN A 197 21.89 2.29 2.79
C GLN A 197 22.36 2.99 4.07
N ARG A 198 22.62 4.29 4.00
CA ARG A 198 22.97 5.09 5.17
C ARG A 198 21.81 5.17 6.18
N LYS A 199 20.57 5.39 5.72
CA LYS A 199 19.38 5.45 6.57
C LYS A 199 19.07 4.11 7.21
N LEU A 200 19.19 3.01 6.44
CA LEU A 200 18.94 1.66 6.94
C LEU A 200 20.12 1.07 7.71
N ARG A 201 21.30 1.67 7.64
CA ARG A 201 22.58 1.15 8.17
C ARG A 201 22.90 -0.25 7.62
N MET A 202 22.61 -0.48 6.35
CA MET A 202 22.78 -1.76 5.65
C MET A 202 23.60 -1.55 4.38
N GLY A 203 24.66 -2.36 4.20
CA GLY A 203 25.60 -2.20 3.09
C GLY A 203 25.45 -3.20 1.96
N SER A 204 24.82 -4.36 2.22
CA SER A 204 24.76 -5.45 1.26
C SER A 204 23.34 -5.69 0.71
N ALA A 205 23.26 -6.21 -0.53
CA ALA A 205 22.00 -6.62 -1.13
C ALA A 205 21.29 -7.72 -0.31
N ALA A 206 22.06 -8.63 0.30
CA ALA A 206 21.50 -9.70 1.13
C ALA A 206 20.86 -9.16 2.42
N GLU A 207 21.39 -8.09 3.01
CA GLU A 207 20.77 -7.42 4.17
C GLU A 207 19.47 -6.71 3.76
N LEU A 208 19.47 -6.05 2.60
CA LEU A 208 18.27 -5.39 2.06
C LEU A 208 17.19 -6.42 1.74
N ALA A 209 17.55 -7.57 1.12
CA ALA A 209 16.60 -8.65 0.85
C ALA A 209 16.00 -9.22 2.14
N ARG A 210 16.82 -9.52 3.16
CA ARG A 210 16.34 -10.00 4.46
C ARG A 210 15.44 -8.98 5.15
N LEU A 211 15.76 -7.69 5.06
CA LEU A 211 14.88 -6.65 5.57
C LEU A 211 13.56 -6.62 4.81
N ALA A 212 13.59 -6.70 3.47
CA ALA A 212 12.40 -6.71 2.64
C ALA A 212 11.49 -7.91 2.94
N ILE A 213 12.04 -9.10 3.17
CA ILE A 213 11.29 -10.30 3.57
C ILE A 213 10.69 -10.10 4.98
N ARG A 214 11.47 -9.63 5.95
CA ARG A 214 11.00 -9.38 7.32
C ARG A 214 9.88 -8.35 7.40
N GLU A 215 9.97 -7.32 6.58
CA GLU A 215 8.93 -6.28 6.47
C GLU A 215 7.84 -6.69 5.46
N GLY A 216 7.93 -7.91 4.89
CA GLY A 216 6.99 -8.53 3.98
C GLY A 216 6.84 -7.82 2.63
N LEU A 217 7.83 -7.07 2.23
CA LEU A 217 7.91 -6.44 0.89
C LEU A 217 8.35 -7.43 -0.19
N LEU A 218 8.81 -8.62 0.21
CA LEU A 218 9.15 -9.75 -0.66
C LEU A 218 8.66 -11.04 -0.02
N ASN A 219 8.06 -11.91 -0.85
CA ASN A 219 7.76 -13.28 -0.45
C ASN A 219 9.06 -14.11 -0.47
N SER A 220 9.24 -14.98 0.51
CA SER A 220 10.37 -15.92 0.59
C SER A 220 10.25 -17.03 -0.45
#